data_0d569e5ba381b7c49a1f01dc35903546
#
_entry.id   0d569e5ba381b7c49a1f01dc35903546
#
_cell.length_a   1.000
_cell.length_b   1.000
_cell.length_c   1.000
_cell.angle_alpha   90.00
_cell.angle_beta   90.00
_cell.angle_gamma   90.00
#
_symmetry.space_group_name_H-M   'P 1'
#
loop_
_entity.id
_entity.type
_entity.pdbx_description
1 polymer ?
#
loop_
_entity_poly.entity_id
_entity_poly.type
_entity_poly.pdbx_seq_one_letter_code
_entity_poly.pdbx_strand_id
1 'polypeptide(L)'
;RRAANAEHGIQEMKKYVDSLVIIPNEKLYTIFNKDVSFVDAFRYADDVLHQAIQGVSEDISVTGLINLDFADVATIMRDKGIAHMGIGKGRGANKTIEAVRQAVTSQLLETSIEGATGILINITGGRDLTLSEVYEAVDLVRDVADKNCNIIFGANVNNDVSGETEVTVI
;
A
#
# COMPACT_ATOMS: atom_id res chain seq x y z
N ARG A 1 -2.34 4.55 -28.75
CA ARG A 1 -1.60 5.83 -28.69
C ARG A 1 -1.36 6.29 -27.25
N ARG A 2 -2.39 6.34 -26.36
CA ARG A 2 -2.23 6.73 -24.94
C ARG A 2 -1.35 5.73 -24.16
N ALA A 3 -1.57 4.41 -24.30
CA ALA A 3 -0.76 3.39 -23.67
C ALA A 3 0.73 3.45 -24.10
N ALA A 4 0.99 3.67 -25.39
CA ALA A 4 2.36 3.80 -25.87
C ALA A 4 3.07 5.06 -25.32
N ASN A 5 2.33 6.16 -25.13
CA ASN A 5 2.88 7.36 -24.49
C ASN A 5 3.17 7.14 -23.02
N ALA A 6 2.28 6.43 -22.31
CA ALA A 6 2.48 6.07 -20.91
C ALA A 6 3.70 5.16 -20.75
N GLU A 7 3.82 4.12 -21.57
CA GLU A 7 4.99 3.21 -21.57
C GLU A 7 6.29 3.96 -21.79
N HIS A 8 6.32 4.86 -22.78
CA HIS A 8 7.49 5.70 -23.01
C HIS A 8 7.84 6.57 -21.81
N GLY A 9 6.82 7.20 -21.18
CA GLY A 9 7.00 8.00 -19.97
C GLY A 9 7.54 7.18 -18.80
N ILE A 10 7.05 5.96 -18.58
CA ILE A 10 7.53 5.02 -17.56
C ILE A 10 9.01 4.69 -17.80
N GLN A 11 9.39 4.37 -19.02
CA GLN A 11 10.78 4.04 -19.36
C GLN A 11 11.72 5.22 -19.14
N GLU A 12 11.27 6.44 -19.44
CA GLU A 12 12.08 7.64 -19.18
C GLU A 12 12.19 7.91 -17.65
N MET A 13 11.10 7.82 -16.89
CA MET A 13 11.12 8.06 -15.44
C MET A 13 12.01 7.06 -14.70
N LYS A 14 12.02 5.80 -15.10
CA LYS A 14 12.87 4.75 -14.49
C LYS A 14 14.37 5.10 -14.46
N LYS A 15 14.81 5.98 -15.32
CA LYS A 15 16.24 6.39 -15.39
C LYS A 15 16.64 7.37 -14.28
N TYR A 16 15.65 7.98 -13.61
CA TYR A 16 15.87 9.09 -12.68
C TYR A 16 15.32 8.84 -11.28
N VAL A 17 14.63 7.72 -11.06
CA VAL A 17 14.01 7.37 -9.76
C VAL A 17 14.49 6.00 -9.28
N ASP A 18 14.61 5.82 -7.97
CA ASP A 18 14.99 4.55 -7.35
C ASP A 18 13.85 3.53 -7.40
N SER A 19 12.62 3.98 -7.17
CA SER A 19 11.40 3.18 -7.24
C SER A 19 10.29 3.95 -7.93
N LEU A 20 9.50 3.24 -8.72
CA LEU A 20 8.35 3.79 -9.45
C LEU A 20 7.11 2.95 -9.17
N VAL A 21 6.13 3.55 -8.52
CA VAL A 21 4.82 2.93 -8.33
C VAL A 21 3.94 3.26 -9.53
N ILE A 22 3.39 2.22 -10.14
CA ILE A 22 2.47 2.34 -11.29
C ILE A 22 1.08 1.90 -10.85
N ILE A 23 0.09 2.76 -11.08
CA ILE A 23 -1.31 2.45 -10.81
C ILE A 23 -2.03 2.35 -12.17
N PRO A 24 -2.42 1.13 -12.60
CA PRO A 24 -3.12 0.96 -13.85
C PRO A 24 -4.54 1.51 -13.75
N ASN A 25 -4.86 2.56 -14.49
CA ASN A 25 -6.21 3.15 -14.47
C ASN A 25 -7.31 2.13 -14.84
N GLU A 26 -6.99 1.14 -15.68
CA GLU A 26 -7.91 0.07 -16.06
C GLU A 26 -8.32 -0.80 -14.85
N LYS A 27 -7.42 -0.99 -13.91
CA LYS A 27 -7.69 -1.74 -12.67
C LYS A 27 -8.62 -0.96 -11.72
N LEU A 28 -8.57 0.35 -11.74
CA LEU A 28 -9.49 1.19 -10.97
C LEU A 28 -10.94 0.95 -11.38
N TYR A 29 -11.21 0.74 -12.68
CA TYR A 29 -12.58 0.44 -13.16
C TYR A 29 -13.12 -0.92 -12.70
N THR A 30 -12.26 -1.87 -12.36
CA THR A 30 -12.70 -3.19 -11.89
C THR A 30 -13.09 -3.20 -10.41
N ILE A 31 -12.60 -2.21 -9.66
CA ILE A 31 -12.89 -2.07 -8.22
C ILE A 31 -14.25 -1.39 -8.01
N PHE A 32 -14.74 -0.67 -9.02
CA PHE A 32 -16.02 0.04 -8.92
C PHE A 32 -17.23 -0.82 -9.30
N ASN A 33 -18.31 -0.57 -8.60
CA ASN A 33 -19.64 -0.92 -9.10
C ASN A 33 -19.92 -0.13 -10.39
N LYS A 34 -20.60 -0.77 -11.35
CA LYS A 34 -20.85 -0.24 -12.70
C LYS A 34 -21.62 1.11 -12.74
N ASP A 35 -22.08 1.60 -11.60
CA ASP A 35 -22.91 2.80 -11.47
C ASP A 35 -22.15 4.03 -10.93
N VAL A 36 -20.82 3.96 -10.89
CA VAL A 36 -20.01 5.10 -10.41
C VAL A 36 -19.89 6.16 -11.47
N SER A 37 -20.10 7.42 -11.08
CA SER A 37 -19.94 8.54 -12.00
C SER A 37 -18.49 8.70 -12.47
N PHE A 38 -18.30 9.28 -13.65
CA PHE A 38 -16.97 9.53 -14.20
C PHE A 38 -16.11 10.42 -13.28
N VAL A 39 -16.73 11.38 -12.62
CA VAL A 39 -16.08 12.29 -11.67
C VAL A 39 -15.64 11.53 -10.42
N ASP A 40 -16.46 10.63 -9.90
CA ASP A 40 -16.13 9.84 -8.71
C ASP A 40 -15.04 8.82 -9.00
N ALA A 41 -15.01 8.25 -10.21
CA ALA A 41 -13.92 7.36 -10.62
C ALA A 41 -12.56 8.07 -10.65
N PHE A 42 -12.50 9.32 -11.09
CA PHE A 42 -11.25 10.10 -11.02
C PHE A 42 -10.88 10.50 -9.60
N ARG A 43 -11.84 10.90 -8.77
CA ARG A 43 -11.59 11.17 -7.35
C ARG A 43 -10.95 9.96 -6.65
N TYR A 44 -11.45 8.79 -6.93
CA TYR A 44 -10.92 7.59 -6.31
C TYR A 44 -9.49 7.28 -6.79
N ALA A 45 -9.19 7.51 -8.06
CA ALA A 45 -7.82 7.41 -8.55
C ALA A 45 -6.88 8.37 -7.80
N ASP A 46 -7.34 9.60 -7.58
CA ASP A 46 -6.61 10.60 -6.80
C ASP A 46 -6.48 10.16 -5.33
N ASP A 47 -7.53 9.59 -4.73
CA ASP A 47 -7.51 9.07 -3.36
C ASP A 47 -6.50 7.91 -3.20
N VAL A 48 -6.44 7.00 -4.15
CA VAL A 48 -5.47 5.89 -4.16
C VAL A 48 -4.04 6.42 -4.20
N LEU A 49 -3.76 7.39 -5.08
CA LEU A 49 -2.45 8.04 -5.15
C LEU A 49 -2.12 8.81 -3.87
N HIS A 50 -3.11 9.50 -3.31
CA HIS A 50 -2.96 10.22 -2.05
C HIS A 50 -2.61 9.27 -0.90
N GLN A 51 -3.36 8.17 -0.75
CA GLN A 51 -3.10 7.14 0.26
C GLN A 51 -1.72 6.50 0.10
N ALA A 52 -1.26 6.28 -1.13
CA ALA A 52 0.08 5.78 -1.40
C ALA A 52 1.18 6.69 -0.85
N ILE A 53 1.07 7.98 -1.17
CA ILE A 53 2.05 8.98 -0.72
C ILE A 53 1.94 9.19 0.79
N GLN A 54 0.71 9.27 1.29
CA GLN A 54 0.43 9.51 2.70
C GLN A 54 0.96 8.36 3.56
N GLY A 55 0.71 7.10 3.17
CA GLY A 55 1.18 5.92 3.89
C GLY A 55 2.70 5.93 4.11
N VAL A 56 3.49 6.24 3.08
CA VAL A 56 4.95 6.32 3.21
C VAL A 56 5.39 7.58 3.97
N SER A 57 4.74 8.72 3.71
CA SER A 57 5.13 10.01 4.28
C SER A 57 4.77 10.12 5.76
N GLU A 58 3.62 9.63 6.18
CA GLU A 58 3.18 9.67 7.58
C GLU A 58 4.03 8.76 8.46
N ASP A 59 4.41 7.58 7.99
CA ASP A 59 5.28 6.66 8.73
C ASP A 59 6.64 7.28 9.09
N ILE A 60 7.13 8.20 8.26
CA ILE A 60 8.42 8.89 8.48
C ILE A 60 8.24 10.16 9.32
N SER A 61 7.13 10.87 9.14
CA SER A 61 6.97 12.25 9.65
C SER A 61 6.11 12.37 10.90
N VAL A 62 5.22 11.41 11.14
CA VAL A 62 4.28 11.43 12.28
C VAL A 62 4.70 10.41 13.32
N THR A 63 4.65 10.81 14.61
CA THR A 63 4.91 9.88 15.71
C THR A 63 3.76 8.88 15.85
N GLY A 64 3.96 7.68 15.36
CA GLY A 64 3.02 6.56 15.44
C GLY A 64 3.30 5.61 16.61
N LEU A 65 2.62 4.48 16.65
CA LEU A 65 2.90 3.38 17.58
C LEU A 65 4.23 2.69 17.25
N ILE A 66 4.47 2.50 15.95
CA ILE A 66 5.71 1.93 15.41
C ILE A 66 6.10 2.84 14.24
N ASN A 67 7.22 3.54 14.41
CA ASN A 67 7.72 4.46 13.40
C ASN A 67 8.74 3.77 12.51
N LEU A 68 8.69 4.12 11.24
CA LEU A 68 9.75 3.84 10.28
C LEU A 68 10.70 5.04 10.21
N ASP A 69 11.99 4.78 10.18
CA ASP A 69 12.93 5.84 9.84
C ASP A 69 13.18 5.89 8.31
N PHE A 70 13.72 7.01 7.86
CA PHE A 70 14.03 7.19 6.44
C PHE A 70 15.02 6.14 5.91
N ALA A 71 15.94 5.65 6.75
CA ALA A 71 16.92 4.65 6.36
C ALA A 71 16.27 3.30 6.08
N ASP A 72 15.25 2.93 6.85
CA ASP A 72 14.45 1.72 6.66
C ASP A 72 13.72 1.76 5.31
N VAL A 73 12.98 2.83 5.05
CA VAL A 73 12.27 3.04 3.79
C VAL A 73 13.25 3.05 2.60
N ALA A 74 14.38 3.75 2.74
CA ALA A 74 15.41 3.80 1.71
C ALA A 74 16.01 2.42 1.42
N THR A 75 16.14 1.56 2.41
CA THR A 75 16.65 0.19 2.24
C THR A 75 15.73 -0.66 1.37
N ILE A 76 14.42 -0.49 1.52
CA ILE A 76 13.43 -1.21 0.71
C ILE A 76 13.32 -0.62 -0.69
N MET A 77 13.36 0.72 -0.84
CA MET A 77 12.97 1.39 -2.08
C MET A 77 14.13 1.79 -2.99
N ARG A 78 15.37 1.84 -2.49
CA ARG A 78 16.52 2.29 -3.30
C ARG A 78 16.86 1.26 -4.37
N ASP A 79 16.97 1.73 -5.64
CA ASP A 79 17.36 0.94 -6.82
C ASP A 79 16.47 -0.31 -7.07
N LYS A 80 15.18 -0.24 -6.69
CA LYS A 80 14.25 -1.39 -6.84
C LYS A 80 13.45 -1.38 -8.13
N GLY A 81 13.39 -0.26 -8.83
CA GLY A 81 12.70 -0.17 -10.11
C GLY A 81 11.18 -0.07 -9.95
N ILE A 82 10.41 -1.04 -10.46
CA ILE A 82 8.94 -1.00 -10.34
C ILE A 82 8.53 -1.54 -8.98
N ALA A 83 7.75 -0.74 -8.26
CA ALA A 83 7.05 -1.14 -7.05
C ALA A 83 5.53 -1.26 -7.33
N HIS A 84 4.90 -2.22 -6.68
CA HIS A 84 3.47 -2.43 -6.73
C HIS A 84 2.84 -2.05 -5.40
N MET A 85 1.60 -1.59 -5.43
CA MET A 85 0.90 -1.15 -4.23
C MET A 85 -0.46 -1.82 -4.13
N GLY A 86 -0.78 -2.28 -2.92
CA GLY A 86 -2.12 -2.73 -2.55
C GLY A 86 -2.64 -1.98 -1.34
N ILE A 87 -3.93 -1.69 -1.34
CA ILE A 87 -4.63 -1.05 -0.23
C ILE A 87 -5.79 -1.94 0.18
N GLY A 88 -5.98 -2.06 1.49
CA GLY A 88 -7.11 -2.77 2.06
C GLY A 88 -7.68 -2.05 3.28
N LYS A 89 -8.98 -2.19 3.48
CA LYS A 89 -9.71 -1.63 4.62
C LYS A 89 -10.52 -2.74 5.28
N GLY A 90 -10.48 -2.79 6.60
CA GLY A 90 -11.24 -3.76 7.37
C GLY A 90 -12.00 -3.11 8.52
N ARG A 91 -13.10 -3.73 8.92
CA ARG A 91 -13.97 -3.26 9.99
C ARG A 91 -14.35 -4.40 10.95
N GLY A 92 -14.63 -4.04 12.20
CA GLY A 92 -15.09 -4.98 13.21
C GLY A 92 -13.98 -5.76 13.90
N ALA A 93 -14.29 -6.98 14.38
CA ALA A 93 -13.39 -7.74 15.26
C ALA A 93 -12.08 -8.21 14.58
N ASN A 94 -12.11 -8.47 13.27
CA ASN A 94 -10.95 -8.93 12.51
C ASN A 94 -10.48 -7.87 11.50
N LYS A 95 -10.68 -6.60 11.81
CA LYS A 95 -10.47 -5.46 10.91
C LYS A 95 -9.07 -5.45 10.27
N THR A 96 -8.04 -5.70 11.04
CA THR A 96 -6.65 -5.64 10.59
C THR A 96 -6.31 -6.80 9.66
N ILE A 97 -6.74 -8.02 10.00
CA ILE A 97 -6.56 -9.21 9.16
C ILE A 97 -7.32 -9.06 7.83
N GLU A 98 -8.55 -8.54 7.88
CA GLU A 98 -9.34 -8.30 6.68
C GLU A 98 -8.70 -7.25 5.79
N ALA A 99 -8.21 -6.14 6.37
CA ALA A 99 -7.49 -5.10 5.65
C ALA A 99 -6.23 -5.64 4.96
N VAL A 100 -5.40 -6.43 5.67
CA VAL A 100 -4.22 -7.06 5.08
C VAL A 100 -4.58 -7.99 3.93
N ARG A 101 -5.56 -8.86 4.11
CA ARG A 101 -6.00 -9.76 3.04
C ARG A 101 -6.43 -8.99 1.80
N GLN A 102 -7.19 -7.92 1.97
CA GLN A 102 -7.59 -7.06 0.85
C GLN A 102 -6.38 -6.38 0.20
N ALA A 103 -5.42 -5.89 0.99
CA ALA A 103 -4.22 -5.24 0.48
C ALA A 103 -3.37 -6.20 -0.37
N VAL A 104 -3.06 -7.40 0.15
CA VAL A 104 -2.22 -8.39 -0.57
C VAL A 104 -2.90 -9.04 -1.77
N THR A 105 -4.24 -9.04 -1.82
CA THR A 105 -5.03 -9.51 -2.96
C THR A 105 -5.60 -8.38 -3.80
N SER A 106 -5.16 -7.15 -3.55
CA SER A 106 -5.66 -5.95 -4.23
C SER A 106 -5.51 -6.08 -5.74
N GLN A 107 -6.57 -5.74 -6.46
CA GLN A 107 -6.52 -5.67 -7.93
C GLN A 107 -5.60 -4.56 -8.47
N LEU A 108 -5.16 -3.64 -7.61
CA LEU A 108 -4.14 -2.63 -7.92
C LEU A 108 -2.75 -3.25 -8.07
N LEU A 109 -2.51 -4.40 -7.44
CA LEU A 109 -1.31 -5.19 -7.67
C LEU A 109 -1.37 -5.79 -9.07
N GLU A 110 -0.39 -5.51 -9.91
CA GLU A 110 -0.26 -6.16 -11.22
C GLU A 110 0.25 -7.60 -11.11
N THR A 111 0.94 -7.88 -10.01
CA THR A 111 1.56 -9.17 -9.70
C THR A 111 1.19 -9.60 -8.28
N SER A 112 1.34 -10.88 -7.98
CA SER A 112 1.32 -11.38 -6.60
C SER A 112 2.51 -10.82 -5.81
N ILE A 113 2.35 -10.69 -4.49
CA ILE A 113 3.47 -10.39 -3.58
C ILE A 113 4.48 -11.54 -3.47
N GLU A 114 4.14 -12.71 -4.04
CA GLU A 114 5.05 -13.84 -4.16
C GLU A 114 6.28 -13.44 -4.99
N GLY A 115 7.47 -13.68 -4.42
CA GLY A 115 8.72 -13.30 -5.05
C GLY A 115 9.15 -11.85 -4.84
N ALA A 116 8.41 -11.07 -4.05
CA ALA A 116 8.84 -9.76 -3.62
C ALA A 116 10.12 -9.86 -2.78
N THR A 117 11.10 -9.01 -3.03
CA THR A 117 12.38 -8.95 -2.30
C THR A 117 12.36 -7.95 -1.16
N GLY A 118 11.41 -7.01 -1.17
CA GLY A 118 11.18 -6.03 -0.13
C GLY A 118 9.70 -5.67 -0.07
N ILE A 119 9.16 -5.54 1.12
CA ILE A 119 7.78 -5.16 1.37
C ILE A 119 7.76 -4.10 2.46
N LEU A 120 7.07 -3.01 2.18
CA LEU A 120 6.74 -1.97 3.14
C LEU A 120 5.26 -2.08 3.49
N ILE A 121 4.95 -2.16 4.78
CA ILE A 121 3.57 -2.25 5.28
C ILE A 121 3.30 -1.02 6.15
N ASN A 122 2.25 -0.28 5.81
CA ASN A 122 1.69 0.76 6.69
C ASN A 122 0.33 0.29 7.21
N ILE A 123 0.15 0.37 8.52
CA ILE A 123 -1.10 0.01 9.21
C ILE A 123 -1.61 1.25 9.94
N THR A 124 -2.75 1.78 9.51
CA THR A 124 -3.42 2.89 10.17
C THR A 124 -4.76 2.44 10.76
N GLY A 125 -4.93 2.63 12.05
CA GLY A 125 -6.17 2.26 12.74
C GLY A 125 -6.60 3.30 13.78
N GLY A 126 -7.73 3.06 14.42
CA GLY A 126 -8.20 3.86 15.55
C GLY A 126 -7.42 3.57 16.83
N ARG A 127 -7.82 4.20 17.93
CA ARG A 127 -7.25 3.98 19.28
C ARG A 127 -7.43 2.54 19.80
N ASP A 128 -8.29 1.79 19.16
CA ASP A 128 -8.59 0.39 19.43
C ASP A 128 -7.67 -0.58 18.69
N LEU A 129 -6.74 -0.07 17.88
CA LEU A 129 -5.69 -0.88 17.23
C LEU A 129 -4.72 -1.40 18.28
N THR A 130 -4.56 -2.71 18.36
CA THR A 130 -3.67 -3.37 19.31
C THR A 130 -2.36 -3.80 18.67
N LEU A 131 -1.33 -3.91 19.48
CA LEU A 131 -0.03 -4.40 19.02
C LEU A 131 -0.10 -5.85 18.50
N SER A 132 -0.96 -6.68 19.10
CA SER A 132 -1.21 -8.06 18.66
C SER A 132 -1.76 -8.09 17.24
N GLU A 133 -2.76 -7.26 16.93
CA GLU A 133 -3.33 -7.15 15.58
C GLU A 133 -2.30 -6.72 14.55
N VAL A 134 -1.39 -5.80 14.92
CA VAL A 134 -0.31 -5.35 14.03
C VAL A 134 0.63 -6.52 13.71
N TYR A 135 1.08 -7.27 14.72
CA TYR A 135 1.97 -8.41 14.49
C TYR A 135 1.30 -9.53 13.71
N GLU A 136 0.05 -9.86 14.01
CA GLU A 136 -0.73 -10.84 13.24
C GLU A 136 -0.86 -10.45 11.76
N ALA A 137 -1.04 -9.16 11.49
CA ALA A 137 -1.08 -8.61 10.14
C ALA A 137 0.25 -8.80 9.39
N VAL A 138 1.36 -8.48 10.07
CA VAL A 138 2.71 -8.63 9.50
C VAL A 138 3.05 -10.10 9.25
N ASP A 139 2.68 -10.99 10.16
CA ASP A 139 2.91 -12.43 10.00
C ASP A 139 2.11 -13.00 8.82
N LEU A 140 0.89 -12.54 8.59
CA LEU A 140 0.11 -12.89 7.39
C LEU A 140 0.82 -12.51 6.07
N VAL A 141 1.43 -11.32 6.02
CA VAL A 141 2.22 -10.90 4.85
C VAL A 141 3.47 -11.76 4.70
N ARG A 142 4.14 -12.07 5.82
CA ARG A 142 5.34 -12.92 5.84
C ARG A 142 5.08 -14.33 5.33
N ASP A 143 3.90 -14.89 5.63
CA ASP A 143 3.52 -16.23 5.19
C ASP A 143 3.31 -16.33 3.67
N VAL A 144 2.96 -15.23 3.03
CA VAL A 144 2.72 -15.15 1.58
C VAL A 144 3.97 -14.70 0.82
N ALA A 145 4.83 -13.91 1.45
CA ALA A 145 6.06 -13.38 0.86
C ALA A 145 7.16 -14.45 0.71
N ASP A 146 8.19 -14.16 -0.09
CA ASP A 146 9.39 -15.01 -0.14
C ASP A 146 10.10 -15.04 1.22
N LYS A 147 10.70 -16.19 1.55
CA LYS A 147 11.42 -16.42 2.83
C LYS A 147 12.56 -15.44 3.08
N ASN A 148 13.14 -14.91 2.03
CA ASN A 148 14.24 -13.95 2.09
C ASN A 148 13.74 -12.49 1.91
N CYS A 149 12.44 -12.26 1.87
CA CYS A 149 11.87 -10.93 1.73
C CYS A 149 12.20 -10.06 2.95
N ASN A 150 12.70 -8.87 2.70
CA ASN A 150 12.86 -7.86 3.74
C ASN A 150 11.52 -7.16 3.96
N ILE A 151 10.92 -7.34 5.13
CA ILE A 151 9.63 -6.76 5.49
C ILE A 151 9.85 -5.70 6.55
N ILE A 152 9.45 -4.47 6.24
CA ILE A 152 9.46 -3.32 7.15
C ILE A 152 8.01 -2.85 7.32
N PHE A 153 7.64 -2.51 8.55
CA PHE A 153 6.27 -2.08 8.83
C PHE A 153 6.23 -0.92 9.81
N GLY A 154 5.25 -0.04 9.58
CA GLY A 154 4.85 1.04 10.47
C GLY A 154 3.41 0.87 10.95
N ALA A 155 3.10 1.47 12.09
CA ALA A 155 1.74 1.47 12.63
C ALA A 155 1.39 2.83 13.22
N ASN A 156 0.33 3.44 12.70
CA ASN A 156 -0.15 4.76 13.06
C ASN A 156 -1.54 4.71 13.68
N VAL A 157 -1.79 5.62 14.62
CA VAL A 157 -3.14 5.80 15.19
C VAL A 157 -3.75 7.09 14.66
N ASN A 158 -4.85 6.95 13.95
CA ASN A 158 -5.67 8.07 13.52
C ASN A 158 -6.92 8.16 14.41
N ASN A 159 -7.06 9.27 15.12
CA ASN A 159 -8.17 9.47 16.07
C ASN A 159 -9.52 9.67 15.38
N ASP A 160 -9.52 10.01 14.09
CA ASP A 160 -10.73 10.22 13.29
C ASP A 160 -11.31 8.91 12.77
N VAL A 161 -10.55 7.81 12.90
CA VAL A 161 -10.95 6.46 12.49
C VAL A 161 -11.23 5.63 13.74
N SER A 162 -12.42 5.07 13.84
CA SER A 162 -12.81 4.19 14.95
C SER A 162 -13.42 2.89 14.42
N GLY A 163 -12.94 1.76 14.93
CA GLY A 163 -13.42 0.43 14.51
C GLY A 163 -13.07 0.04 13.07
N GLU A 164 -12.17 0.78 12.44
CA GLU A 164 -11.67 0.51 11.08
C GLU A 164 -10.15 0.48 11.09
N THR A 165 -9.58 -0.33 10.22
CA THR A 165 -8.13 -0.37 9.96
C THR A 165 -7.90 -0.29 8.46
N GLU A 166 -6.95 0.53 8.07
CA GLU A 166 -6.45 0.64 6.70
C GLU A 166 -5.03 0.10 6.65
N VAL A 167 -4.74 -0.70 5.63
CA VAL A 167 -3.42 -1.26 5.39
C VAL A 167 -2.98 -0.94 3.97
N THR A 168 -1.80 -0.37 3.85
CA THR A 168 -1.11 -0.16 2.57
C THR A 168 0.12 -1.07 2.53
N VAL A 169 0.27 -1.80 1.43
CA VAL A 169 1.41 -2.68 1.15
C VAL A 169 2.08 -2.20 -0.14
N ILE A 170 3.37 -1.98 -0.11
CA ILE A 170 4.20 -1.57 -1.25
C ILE A 170 5.31 -2.59 -1.47
#